data_4d935fd513d91682af018655c26da68c
#
_entry.id   4d935fd513d91682af018655c26da68c
#
_cell.length_a   1.000
_cell.length_b   1.000
_cell.length_c   1.000
_cell.angle_alpha   90.00
_cell.angle_beta   90.00
_cell.angle_gamma   90.00
#
_symmetry.space_group_name_H-M   'P 1'
#
loop_
_entity.id
_entity.type
_entity.pdbx_description
1 polymer ?
#
loop_
_entity_poly.entity_id
_entity_poly.type
_entity_poly.pdbx_seq_one_letter_code
_entity_poly.pdbx_strand_id
1 'polypeptide(L)'
;MIVVLGAGAFAAPFASLSQQKGKVWRVGYLSGGSASPPSGFLQGMRELGYVEGKNLLIELRFAEGEYARLAGLAAEYAEAGGLMAYGTNLTELHRRAATYVDKIFKGARPADLPVEQPMTFDMVVNLKTAKALGLTMPPEIMVRATRVIE
;
A
#
# COMPACT_ATOMS: atom_id res chain seq x y z
N MET A 1 -4.71 -4.41 -4.12
CA MET A 1 -3.85 -3.23 -4.25
C MET A 1 -3.45 -2.79 -2.86
N ILE A 2 -2.17 -2.67 -2.58
CA ILE A 2 -1.64 -2.16 -1.32
C ILE A 2 -0.84 -0.90 -1.66
N VAL A 3 -1.13 0.21 -0.99
CA VAL A 3 -0.39 1.47 -1.12
C VAL A 3 0.45 1.68 0.13
N VAL A 4 1.77 1.86 -0.04
CA VAL A 4 2.71 2.13 1.04
C VAL A 4 3.27 3.53 0.85
N LEU A 5 3.07 4.40 1.83
CA LEU A 5 3.56 5.77 1.83
C LEU A 5 4.84 5.88 2.67
N GLY A 6 5.89 6.39 2.07
CA GLY A 6 7.15 6.68 2.74
C GLY A 6 7.70 8.04 2.34
N ALA A 7 8.21 8.80 3.30
CA ALA A 7 8.94 10.03 3.05
C ALA A 7 10.38 9.85 3.53
N GLY A 8 11.31 9.72 2.57
CA GLY A 8 12.73 9.61 2.86
C GLY A 8 13.49 10.86 2.40
N ALA A 9 14.23 11.49 3.28
CA ALA A 9 15.20 12.51 2.94
C ALA A 9 16.59 11.87 2.97
N PHE A 10 17.24 11.72 1.80
CA PHE A 10 18.65 11.37 1.71
C PHE A 10 19.47 12.63 1.46
N ALA A 11 20.38 12.93 2.34
CA ALA A 11 21.44 13.92 2.13
C ALA A 11 22.63 13.22 1.46
N ALA A 12 22.88 13.50 0.19
CA ALA A 12 24.15 13.22 -0.46
C ALA A 12 24.91 14.55 -0.67
N PRO A 13 26.20 14.62 -0.37
CA PRO A 13 26.98 15.85 -0.53
C PRO A 13 27.47 15.96 -1.97
N PHE A 14 26.80 16.77 -2.79
CA PHE A 14 27.44 17.36 -3.97
C PHE A 14 27.12 18.83 -4.04
N ALA A 15 28.23 19.59 -4.17
CA ALA A 15 28.26 21.03 -4.18
C ALA A 15 27.51 21.65 -5.36
N SER A 16 26.89 22.77 -5.06
CA SER A 16 26.70 23.93 -5.90
C SER A 16 25.88 23.77 -7.19
N LEU A 17 24.59 24.06 -7.07
CA LEU A 17 23.88 25.09 -7.86
C LEU A 17 22.50 25.26 -7.20
N SER A 18 22.23 26.48 -6.78
CA SER A 18 21.01 26.91 -6.09
C SER A 18 19.75 26.65 -6.92
N GLN A 19 19.17 25.47 -6.71
CA GLN A 19 17.74 25.21 -6.91
C GLN A 19 17.26 24.57 -5.64
N GLN A 20 16.25 25.16 -5.00
CA GLN A 20 15.52 24.53 -3.92
C GLN A 20 15.11 23.12 -4.42
N LYS A 21 15.86 22.11 -3.99
CA LYS A 21 15.48 20.71 -4.23
C LYS A 21 14.17 20.49 -3.50
N GLY A 22 13.06 20.61 -4.21
CA GLY A 22 11.75 20.27 -3.70
C GLY A 22 11.77 18.87 -3.09
N LYS A 23 11.09 18.71 -1.97
CA LYS A 23 10.94 17.40 -1.30
C LYS A 23 10.41 16.39 -2.32
N VAL A 24 11.13 15.30 -2.54
CA VAL A 24 10.68 14.19 -3.38
C VAL A 24 9.96 13.17 -2.47
N TRP A 25 8.70 12.96 -2.76
CA TRP A 25 7.88 12.00 -2.05
C TRP A 25 8.06 10.61 -2.66
N ARG A 26 8.09 9.58 -1.82
CA ARG A 26 8.22 8.19 -2.28
C ARG A 26 6.95 7.43 -1.93
N VAL A 27 6.38 6.75 -2.93
CA VAL A 27 5.21 5.88 -2.80
C VAL A 27 5.58 4.48 -3.24
N GLY A 28 5.43 3.51 -2.36
CA GLY A 28 5.48 2.10 -2.72
C GLY A 28 4.13 1.66 -3.28
N TYR A 29 4.11 1.15 -4.50
CA TYR A 29 2.93 0.53 -5.09
C TYR A 29 3.14 -0.98 -5.20
N LEU A 30 2.24 -1.72 -4.56
CA LEU A 30 2.28 -3.18 -4.53
C LEU A 30 1.08 -3.75 -5.26
N SER A 31 1.32 -4.61 -6.23
CA SER A 31 0.28 -5.24 -7.04
C SER A 31 0.47 -6.75 -7.14
N GLY A 32 -0.65 -7.47 -7.17
CA GLY A 32 -0.66 -8.92 -7.39
C GLY A 32 -0.33 -9.34 -8.83
N GLY A 33 -0.61 -8.51 -9.82
CA GLY A 33 -0.46 -8.90 -11.22
C GLY A 33 -0.34 -7.77 -12.24
N SER A 34 -0.42 -6.50 -11.81
CA SER A 34 -0.35 -5.34 -12.73
C SER A 34 1.00 -4.64 -12.64
N ALA A 35 1.65 -4.45 -13.79
CA ALA A 35 2.98 -3.83 -13.88
C ALA A 35 2.96 -2.30 -13.75
N SER A 36 1.81 -1.68 -13.52
CA SER A 36 1.70 -0.23 -13.36
C SER A 36 0.58 0.15 -12.40
N PRO A 37 0.69 1.30 -11.70
CA PRO A 37 -0.41 1.82 -10.91
C PRO A 37 -1.62 2.12 -11.80
N PRO A 38 -2.85 2.03 -11.26
CA PRO A 38 -4.05 2.44 -12.00
C PRO A 38 -3.95 3.88 -12.49
N SER A 39 -4.42 4.14 -13.71
CA SER A 39 -4.38 5.48 -14.31
C SER A 39 -5.09 6.55 -13.44
N GLY A 40 -6.19 6.17 -12.77
CA GLY A 40 -6.89 7.04 -11.84
C GLY A 40 -6.06 7.47 -10.64
N PHE A 41 -5.20 6.57 -10.10
CA PHE A 41 -4.28 6.92 -9.03
C PHE A 41 -3.25 7.96 -9.51
N LEU A 42 -2.62 7.73 -10.65
CA LEU A 42 -1.62 8.65 -11.23
C LEU A 42 -2.25 10.00 -11.60
N GLN A 43 -3.49 9.99 -12.07
CA GLN A 43 -4.24 11.21 -12.34
C GLN A 43 -4.53 11.99 -11.07
N GLY A 44 -5.06 11.34 -10.03
CA GLY A 44 -5.34 11.98 -8.74
C GLY A 44 -4.09 12.56 -8.10
N MET A 45 -2.94 11.85 -8.17
CA MET A 45 -1.67 12.38 -7.69
C MET A 45 -1.26 13.65 -8.43
N ARG A 46 -1.43 13.68 -9.77
CA ARG A 46 -1.15 14.89 -10.57
C ARG A 46 -2.06 16.06 -10.23
N GLU A 47 -3.34 15.80 -10.02
CA GLU A 47 -4.32 16.83 -9.61
C GLU A 47 -3.97 17.43 -8.25
N LEU A 48 -3.35 16.65 -7.36
CA LEU A 48 -2.84 17.09 -6.07
C LEU A 48 -1.43 17.71 -6.15
N GLY A 49 -0.85 17.86 -7.35
CA GLY A 49 0.46 18.49 -7.56
C GLY A 49 1.65 17.52 -7.44
N TYR A 50 1.42 16.23 -7.32
CA TYR A 50 2.48 15.21 -7.29
C TYR A 50 2.72 14.63 -8.68
N VAL A 51 3.92 14.86 -9.22
CA VAL A 51 4.28 14.45 -10.59
C VAL A 51 5.46 13.49 -10.52
N GLU A 52 5.27 12.28 -11.07
CA GLU A 52 6.34 11.29 -11.17
C GLU A 52 7.53 11.84 -11.96
N GLY A 53 8.73 11.57 -11.48
CA GLY A 53 9.98 12.09 -12.04
C GLY A 53 10.30 13.55 -11.67
N LYS A 54 9.42 14.27 -11.00
CA LYS A 54 9.67 15.63 -10.47
C LYS A 54 9.74 15.64 -8.94
N ASN A 55 8.61 15.46 -8.29
CA ASN A 55 8.48 15.48 -6.84
C ASN A 55 7.83 14.21 -6.27
N LEU A 56 7.62 13.21 -7.11
CA LEU A 56 7.07 11.90 -6.75
C LEU A 56 7.96 10.80 -7.37
N LEU A 57 8.33 9.83 -6.54
CA LEU A 57 8.95 8.57 -6.95
C LEU A 57 7.99 7.43 -6.61
N ILE A 58 7.66 6.61 -7.59
CA ILE A 58 6.81 5.43 -7.39
C ILE A 58 7.69 4.18 -7.51
N GLU A 59 7.79 3.46 -6.40
CA GLU A 59 8.47 2.16 -6.36
C GLU A 59 7.45 1.05 -6.55
N LEU A 60 7.63 0.28 -7.61
CA LEU A 60 6.72 -0.79 -7.98
C LEU A 60 7.27 -2.13 -7.47
N ARG A 61 6.43 -2.92 -6.83
CA ARG A 61 6.71 -4.33 -6.52
C ARG A 61 5.51 -5.20 -6.90
N PHE A 62 5.82 -6.38 -7.41
CA PHE A 62 4.82 -7.31 -7.92
C PHE A 62 4.94 -8.64 -7.22
N ALA A 63 3.80 -9.24 -6.91
CA ALA A 63 3.75 -10.58 -6.36
C ALA A 63 3.80 -11.68 -7.45
N GLU A 64 3.90 -11.30 -8.73
CA GLU A 64 4.01 -12.23 -9.88
C GLU A 64 2.93 -13.32 -9.90
N GLY A 65 1.73 -12.97 -9.46
CA GLY A 65 0.62 -13.91 -9.31
C GLY A 65 0.58 -14.65 -7.96
N GLU A 66 1.65 -14.59 -7.18
CA GLU A 66 1.71 -15.19 -5.85
C GLU A 66 1.17 -14.23 -4.78
N TYR A 67 -0.14 -14.11 -4.68
CA TYR A 67 -0.81 -13.18 -3.78
C TYR A 67 -0.40 -13.34 -2.30
N ALA A 68 0.03 -14.53 -1.88
CA ALA A 68 0.53 -14.78 -0.52
C ALA A 68 1.77 -13.93 -0.18
N ARG A 69 2.56 -13.52 -1.19
CA ARG A 69 3.73 -12.65 -1.01
C ARG A 69 3.37 -11.19 -0.69
N LEU A 70 2.15 -10.75 -1.00
CA LEU A 70 1.76 -9.35 -0.82
C LEU A 70 1.87 -8.87 0.63
N ALA A 71 1.54 -9.72 1.60
CA ALA A 71 1.65 -9.38 3.01
C ALA A 71 3.13 -9.20 3.43
N GLY A 72 4.02 -10.09 2.96
CA GLY A 72 5.46 -9.97 3.19
C GLY A 72 6.05 -8.72 2.55
N LEU A 73 5.73 -8.46 1.28
CA LEU A 73 6.20 -7.27 0.56
C LEU A 73 5.70 -5.96 1.20
N ALA A 74 4.47 -5.94 1.75
CA ALA A 74 3.97 -4.78 2.47
C ALA A 74 4.72 -4.55 3.79
N ALA A 75 5.07 -5.62 4.51
CA ALA A 75 5.90 -5.55 5.71
C ALA A 75 7.31 -5.03 5.36
N GLU A 76 7.94 -5.54 4.30
CA GLU A 76 9.24 -5.06 3.81
C GLU A 76 9.22 -3.57 3.49
N TYR A 77 8.17 -3.06 2.85
CA TYR A 77 8.04 -1.62 2.62
C TYR A 77 7.94 -0.82 3.92
N ALA A 78 7.20 -1.31 4.90
CA ALA A 78 7.09 -0.65 6.19
C ALA A 78 8.43 -0.67 6.94
N GLU A 79 9.16 -1.79 6.91
CA GLU A 79 10.50 -1.94 7.51
C GLU A 79 11.56 -1.10 6.79
N ALA A 80 11.43 -0.94 5.47
CA ALA A 80 12.28 -0.07 4.67
C ALA A 80 12.01 1.44 4.86
N GLY A 81 11.19 1.81 5.84
CA GLY A 81 10.89 3.20 6.18
C GLY A 81 9.59 3.74 5.60
N GLY A 82 8.71 2.87 5.12
CA GLY A 82 7.34 3.25 4.78
C GLY A 82 6.57 3.73 6.02
N LEU A 83 5.80 4.81 5.88
CA LEU A 83 5.01 5.36 6.98
C LEU A 83 3.80 4.49 7.30
N MET A 84 3.12 4.02 6.28
CA MET A 84 1.85 3.31 6.39
C MET A 84 1.64 2.35 5.22
N ALA A 85 1.01 1.19 5.47
CA ALA A 85 0.51 0.30 4.44
C ALA A 85 -0.97 0.01 4.68
N TYR A 86 -1.76 -0.02 3.62
CA TYR A 86 -3.19 -0.33 3.68
C TYR A 86 -3.57 -1.24 2.52
N GLY A 87 -4.27 -2.32 2.80
CA GLY A 87 -4.69 -3.26 1.76
C GLY A 87 -5.72 -4.28 2.25
N THR A 88 -6.28 -5.02 1.30
CA THR A 88 -7.24 -6.09 1.59
C THR A 88 -6.57 -7.22 2.36
N ASN A 89 -7.25 -7.72 3.40
CA ASN A 89 -6.83 -8.95 4.09
C ASN A 89 -7.06 -10.16 3.18
N LEU A 90 -5.97 -10.64 2.57
CA LEU A 90 -6.03 -11.75 1.61
C LEU A 90 -6.39 -13.08 2.27
N THR A 91 -5.97 -13.30 3.52
CA THR A 91 -6.31 -14.52 4.26
C THR A 91 -7.81 -14.63 4.45
N GLU A 92 -8.45 -13.54 4.85
CA GLU A 92 -9.91 -13.50 5.01
C GLU A 92 -10.63 -13.63 3.66
N LEU A 93 -10.09 -13.01 2.61
CA LEU A 93 -10.65 -13.15 1.26
C LEU A 93 -10.62 -14.61 0.78
N HIS A 94 -9.51 -15.32 0.97
CA HIS A 94 -9.41 -16.74 0.62
C HIS A 94 -10.32 -17.62 1.49
N ARG A 95 -10.46 -17.30 2.79
CA ARG A 95 -11.38 -18.00 3.68
C ARG A 95 -12.84 -17.84 3.21
N ARG A 96 -13.22 -16.64 2.78
CA ARG A 96 -14.55 -16.41 2.18
C ARG A 96 -14.74 -17.17 0.86
N ALA A 97 -13.73 -17.25 0.01
CA ALA A 97 -13.79 -18.06 -1.20
C ALA A 97 -14.11 -19.53 -0.90
N ALA A 98 -13.57 -20.10 0.17
CA ALA A 98 -13.90 -21.46 0.59
C ALA A 98 -15.40 -21.63 0.95
N THR A 99 -16.06 -20.60 1.49
CA THR A 99 -17.51 -20.65 1.75
C THR A 99 -18.35 -20.70 0.47
N TYR A 100 -17.85 -20.08 -0.61
CA TYR A 100 -18.49 -20.17 -1.93
C TYR A 100 -18.36 -21.57 -2.52
N VAL A 101 -17.18 -22.18 -2.39
CA VAL A 101 -16.93 -23.57 -2.81
C VAL A 101 -17.88 -24.52 -2.06
N ASP A 102 -18.02 -24.37 -0.74
CA ASP A 102 -18.92 -25.18 0.07
C ASP A 102 -20.38 -25.05 -0.40
N LYS A 103 -20.85 -23.81 -0.67
CA LYS A 103 -22.20 -23.57 -1.21
C LYS A 103 -22.41 -24.28 -2.56
N ILE A 104 -21.42 -24.24 -3.46
CA ILE A 104 -21.47 -24.91 -4.75
C ILE A 104 -21.53 -26.43 -4.57
N PHE A 105 -20.71 -27.00 -3.68
CA PHE A 105 -20.74 -28.44 -3.37
C PHE A 105 -22.09 -28.87 -2.79
N LYS A 106 -22.81 -27.97 -2.10
CA LYS A 106 -24.16 -28.19 -1.59
C LYS A 106 -25.26 -27.92 -2.61
N GLY A 107 -24.90 -27.66 -3.88
CA GLY A 107 -25.84 -27.54 -5.00
C GLY A 107 -26.20 -26.10 -5.39
N ALA A 108 -25.61 -25.07 -4.81
CA ALA A 108 -25.81 -23.71 -5.28
C ALA A 108 -25.19 -23.53 -6.67
N ARG A 109 -25.89 -22.84 -7.57
CA ARG A 109 -25.33 -22.52 -8.89
C ARG A 109 -24.41 -21.30 -8.77
N PRO A 110 -23.22 -21.30 -9.39
CA PRO A 110 -22.30 -20.16 -9.36
C PRO A 110 -22.94 -18.84 -9.79
N ALA A 111 -23.86 -18.88 -10.77
CA ALA A 111 -24.56 -17.71 -11.28
C ALA A 111 -25.52 -17.06 -10.26
N ASP A 112 -25.95 -17.80 -9.24
CA ASP A 112 -26.88 -17.32 -8.20
C ASP A 112 -26.12 -16.79 -6.97
N LEU A 113 -24.80 -16.94 -6.92
CA LEU A 113 -24.00 -16.48 -5.81
C LEU A 113 -23.71 -14.97 -5.97
N PRO A 114 -23.89 -14.17 -4.89
CA PRO A 114 -23.61 -12.74 -4.96
C PRO A 114 -22.13 -12.47 -5.17
N VAL A 115 -21.81 -11.43 -5.93
CA VAL A 115 -20.45 -10.88 -5.99
C VAL A 115 -20.24 -10.02 -4.75
N GLU A 116 -19.30 -10.43 -3.90
CA GLU A 116 -18.97 -9.71 -2.67
C GLU A 116 -17.65 -8.93 -2.83
N GLN A 117 -17.63 -7.72 -2.29
CA GLN A 117 -16.40 -6.94 -2.16
C GLN A 117 -15.68 -7.32 -0.85
N PRO A 118 -14.34 -7.21 -0.82
CA PRO A 118 -13.59 -7.35 0.43
C PRO A 118 -14.09 -6.36 1.47
N MET A 119 -14.36 -6.86 2.67
CA MET A 119 -14.83 -6.04 3.81
C MET A 119 -13.76 -5.86 4.88
N THR A 120 -12.69 -6.66 4.84
CA THR A 120 -11.62 -6.64 5.82
C THR A 120 -10.33 -6.14 5.18
N PHE A 121 -9.73 -5.17 5.82
CA PHE A 121 -8.50 -4.53 5.37
C PHE A 121 -7.46 -4.56 6.48
N ASP A 122 -6.20 -4.74 6.11
CA ASP A 122 -5.06 -4.59 7.00
C ASP A 122 -4.48 -3.18 6.88
N MET A 123 -4.17 -2.59 8.02
CA MET A 123 -3.48 -1.31 8.12
C MET A 123 -2.24 -1.46 9.00
N VAL A 124 -1.07 -1.25 8.42
CA VAL A 124 0.21 -1.23 9.15
C VAL A 124 0.66 0.21 9.30
N VAL A 125 1.05 0.60 10.51
CA VAL A 125 1.58 1.94 10.82
C VAL A 125 3.00 1.80 11.36
N ASN A 126 3.93 2.61 10.85
CA ASN A 126 5.32 2.64 11.30
C ASN A 126 5.58 3.92 12.09
N LEU A 127 5.61 3.80 13.42
CA LEU A 127 5.85 4.92 14.32
C LEU A 127 7.32 5.39 14.30
N LYS A 128 8.28 4.52 13.97
CA LYS A 128 9.68 4.95 13.78
C LYS A 128 9.78 5.95 12.64
N THR A 129 9.12 5.66 11.52
CA THR A 129 9.08 6.55 10.37
C THR A 129 8.29 7.82 10.68
N ALA A 130 7.14 7.71 11.37
CA ALA A 130 6.39 8.87 11.81
C ALA A 130 7.26 9.81 12.65
N LYS A 131 7.96 9.28 13.65
CA LYS A 131 8.89 10.03 14.52
C LYS A 131 10.03 10.67 13.72
N ALA A 132 10.65 9.94 12.80
CA ALA A 132 11.73 10.45 11.95
C ALA A 132 11.27 11.60 11.04
N LEU A 133 9.99 11.63 10.66
CA LEU A 133 9.37 12.67 9.85
C LEU A 133 8.79 13.83 10.67
N GLY A 134 8.84 13.75 12.01
CA GLY A 134 8.21 14.73 12.90
C GLY A 134 6.68 14.70 12.83
N LEU A 135 6.09 13.56 12.47
CA LEU A 135 4.65 13.38 12.35
C LEU A 135 4.07 12.74 13.60
N THR A 136 2.94 13.25 14.05
CA THR A 136 2.11 12.59 15.06
C THR A 136 0.99 11.85 14.35
N MET A 137 0.86 10.56 14.61
CA MET A 137 -0.20 9.76 14.00
C MET A 137 -1.53 10.08 14.68
N PRO A 138 -2.58 10.43 13.89
CA PRO A 138 -3.91 10.69 14.42
C PRO A 138 -4.48 9.47 15.17
N PRO A 139 -5.19 9.66 16.29
CA PRO A 139 -5.80 8.57 17.04
C PRO A 139 -6.73 7.70 16.19
N GLU A 140 -7.43 8.27 15.23
CA GLU A 140 -8.35 7.57 14.32
C GLU A 140 -7.60 6.57 13.41
N ILE A 141 -6.38 6.88 13.03
CA ILE A 141 -5.50 5.98 12.28
C ILE A 141 -5.00 4.85 13.18
N MET A 142 -4.58 5.20 14.40
CA MET A 142 -4.05 4.22 15.36
C MET A 142 -5.10 3.18 15.77
N VAL A 143 -6.35 3.58 15.98
CA VAL A 143 -7.46 2.67 16.30
C VAL A 143 -7.73 1.67 15.16
N ARG A 144 -7.47 2.05 13.91
CA ARG A 144 -7.65 1.20 12.73
C ARG A 144 -6.43 0.35 12.39
N ALA A 145 -5.30 0.63 13.01
CA ALA A 145 -4.08 -0.12 12.75
C ALA A 145 -4.23 -1.58 13.20
N THR A 146 -4.04 -2.50 12.28
CA THR A 146 -3.98 -3.94 12.56
C THR A 146 -2.60 -4.36 13.05
N ARG A 147 -1.57 -3.57 12.73
CA ARG A 147 -0.19 -3.73 13.17
C ARG A 147 0.50 -2.39 13.33
N VAL A 148 1.27 -2.24 14.40
CA VAL A 148 2.12 -1.07 14.65
C VAL A 148 3.58 -1.53 14.71
N ILE A 149 4.47 -0.80 14.03
CA ILE A 149 5.93 -0.98 14.07
C ILE A 149 6.48 0.15 14.94
N GLU A 150 7.13 -0.21 16.07
CA GLU A 150 7.73 0.68 17.05
C GLU A 150 9.26 0.73 16.94
#